data_e03dc0e9f57fcd01059f2c85eedaef2e
#
_entry.id   e03dc0e9f57fcd01059f2c85eedaef2e
#
_cell.length_a   1.000
_cell.length_b   1.000
_cell.length_c   1.000
_cell.angle_alpha   90.00
_cell.angle_beta   90.00
_cell.angle_gamma   90.00
#
_symmetry.space_group_name_H-M   'P 1'
#
loop_
_entity.id
_entity.type
_entity.pdbx_description
1 polymer ?
#
loop_
_entity_poly.entity_id
_entity_poly.type
_entity_poly.pdbx_seq_one_letter_code
_entity_poly.pdbx_strand_id
1 'polypeptide(L)'
;LESHLVDLPGGVWIDPCAGTGRIPRTVNAYRRDVRWILCEIDERHRETLSTIARPGDVLLPFGDFVHREWRHPVADVLIMNPPFSHALNFVRAAFERAAVVAMLQRSTWIAPARASFLRDHMPDVYALPKRPSFTSDGGTDATEYAWFVWPDGLKRRFGRTAMLDLPRQRNLFEASS
;
A
#
# COMPACT_ATOMS: atom_id res chain seq x y z
N LEU A 1 1.48 -10.81 -1.70
CA LEU A 1 0.69 -9.70 -2.23
C LEU A 1 -0.16 -10.14 -3.43
N GLU A 2 0.44 -10.96 -4.33
CA GLU A 2 -0.18 -11.37 -5.60
C GLU A 2 -1.54 -12.05 -5.41
N SER A 3 -1.66 -12.97 -4.45
CA SER A 3 -2.90 -13.73 -4.21
C SER A 3 -4.03 -12.89 -3.59
N HIS A 4 -3.71 -11.81 -2.86
CA HIS A 4 -4.70 -10.97 -2.17
C HIS A 4 -4.97 -9.63 -2.86
N LEU A 5 -4.08 -9.18 -3.76
CA LEU A 5 -4.37 -8.04 -4.62
C LEU A 5 -5.52 -8.32 -5.60
N VAL A 6 -5.76 -9.62 -5.88
CA VAL A 6 -6.87 -10.05 -6.77
C VAL A 6 -8.22 -9.77 -6.13
N ASP A 7 -8.29 -9.77 -4.78
CA ASP A 7 -9.53 -9.56 -4.03
C ASP A 7 -9.84 -8.07 -3.79
N LEU A 8 -8.90 -7.18 -4.09
CA LEU A 8 -9.15 -5.75 -4.01
C LEU A 8 -9.91 -5.25 -5.25
N PRO A 9 -10.82 -4.27 -5.09
CA PRO A 9 -11.57 -3.72 -6.22
C PRO A 9 -10.63 -3.13 -7.28
N GLY A 10 -11.01 -3.19 -8.54
CA GLY A 10 -10.39 -2.41 -9.60
C GLY A 10 -10.72 -0.93 -9.50
N GLY A 11 -10.28 -0.11 -10.46
CA GLY A 11 -10.64 1.30 -10.53
C GLY A 11 -9.50 2.25 -10.16
N VAL A 12 -9.78 3.27 -9.36
CA VAL A 12 -8.80 4.31 -8.99
C VAL A 12 -8.10 3.92 -7.69
N TRP A 13 -6.76 3.82 -7.75
CA TRP A 13 -5.93 3.54 -6.61
C TRP A 13 -5.00 4.71 -6.29
N ILE A 14 -4.77 4.95 -5.00
CA ILE A 14 -3.85 5.98 -4.51
C ILE A 14 -2.61 5.30 -3.93
N ASP A 15 -1.41 5.78 -4.31
CA ASP A 15 -0.20 5.60 -3.52
C ASP A 15 0.22 6.97 -2.97
N PRO A 16 0.05 7.23 -1.66
CA PRO A 16 0.25 8.54 -1.07
C PRO A 16 1.71 8.87 -0.75
N CYS A 17 2.62 7.91 -0.90
CA CYS A 17 4.05 8.02 -0.62
C CYS A 17 4.83 7.10 -1.58
N ALA A 18 4.65 7.35 -2.87
CA ALA A 18 5.01 6.43 -3.93
C ALA A 18 6.52 6.13 -4.05
N GLY A 19 7.39 7.01 -3.54
CA GLY A 19 8.83 6.85 -3.57
C GLY A 19 9.35 6.53 -4.97
N THR A 20 10.05 5.42 -5.12
CA THR A 20 10.53 4.94 -6.43
C THR A 20 9.45 4.20 -7.24
N GLY A 21 8.19 4.18 -6.81
CA GLY A 21 7.08 3.53 -7.51
C GLY A 21 7.09 2.00 -7.43
N ARG A 22 7.63 1.42 -6.38
CA ARG A 22 7.67 -0.05 -6.23
C ARG A 22 6.28 -0.68 -6.17
N ILE A 23 5.36 -0.06 -5.41
CA ILE A 23 3.98 -0.56 -5.30
C ILE A 23 3.27 -0.48 -6.65
N PRO A 24 3.20 0.68 -7.33
CA PRO A 24 2.55 0.77 -8.64
C PRO A 24 3.14 -0.18 -9.67
N ARG A 25 4.46 -0.32 -9.74
CA ARG A 25 5.13 -1.28 -10.67
C ARG A 25 4.70 -2.72 -10.40
N THR A 26 4.67 -3.13 -9.14
CA THR A 26 4.28 -4.48 -8.74
C THR A 26 2.82 -4.74 -9.11
N VAL A 27 1.92 -3.82 -8.74
CA VAL A 27 0.49 -3.95 -9.05
C VAL A 27 0.26 -3.99 -10.56
N ASN A 28 0.91 -3.11 -11.32
CA ASN A 28 0.78 -3.01 -12.77
C ASN A 28 1.23 -4.28 -13.51
N ALA A 29 2.08 -5.11 -12.92
CA ALA A 29 2.48 -6.39 -13.50
C ALA A 29 1.33 -7.42 -13.51
N TYR A 30 0.34 -7.28 -12.60
CA TYR A 30 -0.77 -8.23 -12.42
C TYR A 30 -2.15 -7.63 -12.70
N ARG A 31 -2.31 -6.30 -12.60
CA ARG A 31 -3.58 -5.59 -12.69
C ARG A 31 -3.55 -4.55 -13.81
N ARG A 32 -4.44 -4.70 -14.79
CA ARG A 32 -4.63 -3.73 -15.88
C ARG A 32 -5.83 -2.81 -15.66
N ASP A 33 -6.69 -3.18 -14.74
CA ASP A 33 -7.92 -2.50 -14.35
C ASP A 33 -7.73 -1.42 -13.28
N VAL A 34 -6.48 -1.10 -12.93
CA VAL A 34 -6.11 -0.08 -11.94
C VAL A 34 -5.57 1.16 -12.64
N ARG A 35 -6.03 2.34 -12.22
CA ARG A 35 -5.47 3.66 -12.54
C ARG A 35 -4.96 4.30 -11.28
N TRP A 36 -3.84 4.99 -11.37
CA TRP A 36 -3.14 5.53 -10.21
C TRP A 36 -3.35 7.02 -10.01
N ILE A 37 -3.46 7.42 -8.75
CA ILE A 37 -3.15 8.76 -8.27
C ILE A 37 -1.89 8.61 -7.42
N LEU A 38 -0.75 9.09 -7.92
CA LEU A 38 0.55 8.99 -7.27
C LEU A 38 0.85 10.30 -6.54
N CYS A 39 1.18 10.20 -5.24
CA CYS A 39 1.63 11.31 -4.42
C CYS A 39 3.02 11.02 -3.88
N GLU A 40 3.84 12.05 -3.79
CA GLU A 40 5.18 11.96 -3.21
C GLU A 40 5.57 13.35 -2.68
N ILE A 41 6.36 13.40 -1.61
CA ILE A 41 6.86 14.64 -1.05
C ILE A 41 8.26 14.99 -1.59
N ASP A 42 9.05 13.97 -1.92
CA ASP A 42 10.44 14.13 -2.37
C ASP A 42 10.50 14.26 -3.89
N GLU A 43 10.81 15.46 -4.35
CA GLU A 43 10.93 15.78 -5.78
C GLU A 43 12.00 14.98 -6.53
N ARG A 44 12.96 14.39 -5.85
CA ARG A 44 13.98 13.51 -6.46
C ARG A 44 13.37 12.30 -7.15
N HIS A 45 12.16 11.90 -6.78
CA HIS A 45 11.45 10.79 -7.40
C HIS A 45 10.63 11.17 -8.65
N ARG A 46 10.62 12.46 -9.04
CA ARG A 46 9.80 12.98 -10.15
C ARG A 46 10.02 12.23 -11.45
N GLU A 47 11.27 12.13 -11.88
CA GLU A 47 11.61 11.46 -13.14
C GLU A 47 11.18 9.98 -13.12
N THR A 48 11.53 9.28 -12.03
CA THR A 48 11.16 7.88 -11.86
C THR A 48 9.65 7.66 -11.90
N LEU A 49 8.88 8.49 -11.18
CA LEU A 49 7.42 8.37 -11.15
C LEU A 49 6.78 8.72 -12.49
N SER A 50 7.32 9.71 -13.19
CA SER A 50 6.85 10.07 -14.55
C SER A 50 7.05 8.94 -15.56
N THR A 51 8.12 8.15 -15.42
CA THR A 51 8.40 7.02 -16.35
C THR A 51 7.51 5.80 -16.09
N ILE A 52 6.96 5.64 -14.89
CA ILE A 52 6.09 4.51 -14.55
C ILE A 52 4.59 4.82 -14.69
N ALA A 53 4.23 6.10 -14.69
CA ALA A 53 2.86 6.52 -14.88
C ALA A 53 2.39 6.15 -16.29
N ARG A 54 1.23 5.49 -16.37
CA ARG A 54 0.61 5.06 -17.63
C ARG A 54 -0.39 6.11 -18.11
N PRO A 55 -0.82 6.08 -19.37
CA PRO A 55 -1.94 6.89 -19.84
C PRO A 55 -3.18 6.71 -18.93
N GLY A 56 -3.67 7.81 -18.37
CA GLY A 56 -4.80 7.83 -17.44
C GLY A 56 -4.41 7.80 -15.95
N ASP A 57 -3.14 7.57 -15.62
CA ASP A 57 -2.63 7.79 -14.26
C ASP A 57 -2.41 9.29 -13.99
N VAL A 58 -2.51 9.70 -12.74
CA VAL A 58 -2.30 11.07 -12.30
C VAL A 58 -1.10 11.12 -11.35
N LEU A 59 -0.08 11.89 -11.71
CA LEU A 59 1.00 12.25 -10.79
C LEU A 59 0.67 13.63 -10.22
N LEU A 60 0.33 13.68 -8.93
CA LEU A 60 0.02 14.95 -8.26
C LEU A 60 1.28 15.83 -8.11
N PRO A 61 1.11 17.16 -8.00
CA PRO A 61 2.20 18.03 -7.57
C PRO A 61 2.84 17.50 -6.29
N PHE A 62 4.16 17.56 -6.20
CA PHE A 62 4.90 17.07 -5.03
C PHE A 62 4.48 17.84 -3.77
N GLY A 63 4.40 17.15 -2.65
CA GLY A 63 3.98 17.73 -1.39
C GLY A 63 3.40 16.72 -0.42
N ASP A 64 3.13 17.18 0.79
CA ASP A 64 2.64 16.37 1.88
C ASP A 64 1.22 15.87 1.62
N PHE A 65 1.07 14.55 1.52
CA PHE A 65 -0.22 13.92 1.33
C PHE A 65 -1.18 14.17 2.51
N VAL A 66 -0.69 14.14 3.74
CA VAL A 66 -1.52 14.23 4.95
C VAL A 66 -2.19 15.60 5.06
N HIS A 67 -1.45 16.67 4.77
CA HIS A 67 -1.91 18.06 4.89
C HIS A 67 -2.47 18.64 3.60
N ARG A 68 -2.41 17.90 2.49
CA ARG A 68 -2.91 18.35 1.20
C ARG A 68 -4.43 18.46 1.21
N GLU A 69 -4.95 19.54 0.69
CA GLU A 69 -6.36 19.65 0.32
C GLU A 69 -6.68 18.59 -0.75
N TRP A 70 -7.68 17.76 -0.48
CA TRP A 70 -8.05 16.67 -1.36
C TRP A 70 -9.25 17.11 -2.25
N ARG A 71 -9.02 17.19 -3.55
CA ARG A 71 -10.02 17.63 -4.52
C ARG A 71 -10.40 16.54 -5.53
N HIS A 72 -9.99 15.30 -5.26
CA HIS A 72 -10.35 14.15 -6.08
C HIS A 72 -11.51 13.39 -5.46
N PRO A 73 -12.29 12.65 -6.28
CA PRO A 73 -13.27 11.70 -5.75
C PRO A 73 -12.62 10.68 -4.80
N VAL A 74 -13.44 10.06 -3.97
CA VAL A 74 -13.00 8.92 -3.15
C VAL A 74 -12.52 7.80 -4.08
N ALA A 75 -11.31 7.32 -3.84
CA ALA A 75 -10.72 6.23 -4.61
C ALA A 75 -11.23 4.88 -4.12
N ASP A 76 -11.10 3.86 -4.97
CA ASP A 76 -11.47 2.49 -4.60
C ASP A 76 -10.50 1.92 -3.57
N VAL A 77 -9.20 2.15 -3.76
CA VAL A 77 -8.14 1.65 -2.86
C VAL A 77 -7.08 2.72 -2.62
N LEU A 78 -6.59 2.79 -1.39
CA LEU A 78 -5.34 3.46 -1.05
C LEU A 78 -4.37 2.42 -0.50
N ILE A 79 -3.24 2.25 -1.17
CA ILE A 79 -2.20 1.29 -0.80
C ILE A 79 -0.89 2.02 -0.56
N MET A 80 -0.21 1.73 0.57
CA MET A 80 0.93 2.54 0.98
C MET A 80 1.98 1.77 1.79
N ASN A 81 3.20 2.30 1.74
CA ASN A 81 4.27 1.99 2.68
C ASN A 81 4.79 3.30 3.31
N PRO A 82 4.06 3.90 4.25
CA PRO A 82 4.38 5.22 4.78
C PRO A 82 5.57 5.18 5.75
N PRO A 83 6.23 6.33 5.99
CA PRO A 83 7.23 6.44 7.06
C PRO A 83 6.66 6.00 8.40
N PHE A 84 7.41 5.18 9.15
CA PHE A 84 6.94 4.53 10.39
C PHE A 84 6.42 5.50 11.44
N SER A 85 7.09 6.64 11.59
CA SER A 85 6.71 7.69 12.54
C SER A 85 5.37 8.38 12.20
N HIS A 86 4.98 8.40 10.94
CA HIS A 86 3.79 9.10 10.43
C HIS A 86 2.64 8.18 10.02
N ALA A 87 2.83 6.86 10.13
CA ALA A 87 1.88 5.87 9.61
C ALA A 87 0.43 6.08 10.08
N LEU A 88 0.21 6.46 11.35
CA LEU A 88 -1.14 6.72 11.86
C LEU A 88 -1.80 7.94 11.20
N ASN A 89 -1.04 9.00 10.93
CA ASN A 89 -1.56 10.18 10.25
C ASN A 89 -1.94 9.87 8.80
N PHE A 90 -1.11 9.05 8.12
CA PHE A 90 -1.44 8.56 6.79
C PHE A 90 -2.72 7.73 6.76
N VAL A 91 -2.92 6.81 7.72
CA VAL A 91 -4.14 5.99 7.81
C VAL A 91 -5.37 6.87 8.04
N ARG A 92 -5.30 7.85 8.93
CA ARG A 92 -6.42 8.77 9.19
C ARG A 92 -6.79 9.57 7.94
N ALA A 93 -5.79 10.12 7.25
CA ALA A 93 -6.03 10.85 6.00
C ALA A 93 -6.55 9.93 4.88
N ALA A 94 -6.12 8.66 4.87
CA ALA A 94 -6.56 7.68 3.89
C ALA A 94 -8.05 7.31 4.02
N PHE A 95 -8.60 7.26 5.22
CA PHE A 95 -10.01 6.95 5.47
C PHE A 95 -10.99 7.96 4.84
N GLU A 96 -10.55 9.20 4.63
CA GLU A 96 -11.34 10.23 3.97
C GLU A 96 -11.22 10.19 2.44
N ARG A 97 -10.31 9.38 1.90
CA ARG A 97 -9.88 9.47 0.49
C ARG A 97 -10.03 8.18 -0.29
N ALA A 98 -10.25 7.05 0.41
CA ALA A 98 -10.43 5.76 -0.24
C ALA A 98 -11.38 4.86 0.52
N ALA A 99 -12.09 4.00 -0.23
CA ALA A 99 -13.00 3.01 0.35
C ALA A 99 -12.22 1.88 1.06
N VAL A 100 -11.14 1.41 0.46
CA VAL A 100 -10.25 0.40 1.05
C VAL A 100 -8.89 1.00 1.32
N VAL A 101 -8.33 0.77 2.52
CA VAL A 101 -6.98 1.21 2.87
C VAL A 101 -6.12 0.00 3.17
N ALA A 102 -4.96 -0.08 2.52
CA ALA A 102 -3.94 -1.12 2.72
C ALA A 102 -2.59 -0.48 3.06
N MET A 103 -2.02 -0.84 4.20
CA MET A 103 -0.75 -0.28 4.68
C MET A 103 0.24 -1.38 4.97
N LEU A 104 1.42 -1.30 4.36
CA LEU A 104 2.58 -2.12 4.74
C LEU A 104 3.28 -1.48 5.93
N GLN A 105 3.47 -2.25 7.01
CA GLN A 105 4.11 -1.75 8.21
C GLN A 105 4.75 -2.89 9.01
N ARG A 106 5.60 -2.55 9.98
CA ARG A 106 6.11 -3.52 10.95
C ARG A 106 4.96 -4.18 11.70
N SER A 107 5.06 -5.48 11.96
CA SER A 107 4.01 -6.23 12.68
C SER A 107 3.71 -5.64 14.06
N THR A 108 4.70 -4.99 14.68
CA THR A 108 4.57 -4.25 15.94
C THR A 108 3.76 -2.96 15.84
N TRP A 109 3.23 -2.60 14.65
CA TRP A 109 2.37 -1.43 14.51
C TRP A 109 1.10 -1.52 15.36
N ILE A 110 0.56 -2.73 15.57
CA ILE A 110 -0.49 -2.97 16.57
C ILE A 110 0.18 -2.96 17.95
N ALA A 111 0.08 -1.83 18.63
CA ALA A 111 0.74 -1.60 19.91
C ALA A 111 -0.13 -0.74 20.84
N PRO A 112 0.09 -0.81 22.16
CA PRO A 112 -0.66 -0.01 23.16
C PRO A 112 -0.70 1.49 22.87
N ALA A 113 0.38 2.04 22.31
CA ALA A 113 0.43 3.45 21.92
C ALA A 113 -0.66 3.89 20.91
N ARG A 114 -1.28 2.94 20.22
CA ARG A 114 -2.36 3.16 19.23
C ARG A 114 -3.69 2.58 19.70
N ALA A 115 -3.80 2.16 20.95
CA ALA A 115 -4.99 1.45 21.47
C ALA A 115 -6.29 2.22 21.27
N SER A 116 -6.28 3.55 21.43
CA SER A 116 -7.48 4.38 21.24
C SER A 116 -7.99 4.31 19.78
N PHE A 117 -7.09 4.37 18.81
CA PHE A 117 -7.43 4.25 17.40
C PHE A 117 -7.85 2.80 17.04
N LEU A 118 -7.07 1.83 17.46
CA LEU A 118 -7.30 0.41 17.13
C LEU A 118 -8.58 -0.15 17.75
N ARG A 119 -9.06 0.42 18.86
CA ARG A 119 -10.33 0.02 19.48
C ARG A 119 -11.53 0.16 18.53
N ASP A 120 -11.49 1.19 17.69
CA ASP A 120 -12.56 1.53 16.77
C ASP A 120 -12.25 1.16 15.32
N HIS A 121 -10.96 0.97 14.99
CA HIS A 121 -10.47 0.76 13.63
C HIS A 121 -9.47 -0.39 13.56
N MET A 122 -9.87 -1.58 14.01
CA MET A 122 -9.00 -2.76 13.93
C MET A 122 -8.86 -3.26 12.49
N PRO A 123 -7.65 -3.33 11.91
CA PRO A 123 -7.44 -3.82 10.56
C PRO A 123 -7.54 -5.34 10.47
N ASP A 124 -7.73 -5.86 9.27
CA ASP A 124 -7.30 -7.21 8.93
C ASP A 124 -5.77 -7.22 8.80
N VAL A 125 -5.12 -8.26 9.28
CA VAL A 125 -3.65 -8.36 9.32
C VAL A 125 -3.18 -9.55 8.50
N TYR A 126 -2.35 -9.29 7.50
CA TYR A 126 -1.78 -10.30 6.62
C TYR A 126 -0.26 -10.31 6.81
N ALA A 127 0.24 -11.27 7.58
CA ALA A 127 1.66 -11.39 7.85
C ALA A 127 2.42 -11.80 6.59
N LEU A 128 3.57 -11.17 6.34
CA LEU A 128 4.41 -11.53 5.21
C LEU A 128 5.20 -12.80 5.52
N PRO A 129 5.28 -13.74 4.57
CA PRO A 129 6.02 -14.99 4.74
C PRO A 129 7.55 -14.79 4.68
N LYS A 130 7.99 -13.64 4.19
CA LYS A 130 9.40 -13.23 4.11
C LYS A 130 9.53 -11.74 4.41
N ARG A 131 10.65 -11.37 5.00
CA ARG A 131 11.00 -9.95 5.23
C ARG A 131 11.17 -9.23 3.90
N PRO A 132 10.52 -8.07 3.70
CA PRO A 132 10.74 -7.28 2.52
C PRO A 132 12.14 -6.64 2.57
N SER A 133 12.80 -6.54 1.41
CA SER A 133 13.97 -5.70 1.26
C SER A 133 13.55 -4.32 0.79
N PHE A 134 13.92 -3.29 1.53
CA PHE A 134 13.67 -1.90 1.18
C PHE A 134 14.90 -1.23 0.56
N THR A 135 16.06 -1.87 0.63
CA THR A 135 17.33 -1.39 0.10
C THR A 135 17.65 -2.01 -1.25
N SER A 136 18.48 -1.35 -2.05
CA SER A 136 18.90 -1.83 -3.38
C SER A 136 19.87 -3.01 -3.31
N ASP A 137 20.56 -3.18 -2.17
CA ASP A 137 21.51 -4.26 -1.91
C ASP A 137 20.86 -5.57 -1.42
N GLY A 138 19.52 -5.58 -1.31
CA GLY A 138 18.77 -6.74 -0.82
C GLY A 138 18.79 -6.93 0.69
N GLY A 139 19.36 -5.98 1.44
CA GLY A 139 19.35 -6.00 2.89
C GLY A 139 17.94 -6.02 3.46
N THR A 140 17.69 -6.83 4.48
CA THR A 140 16.44 -6.84 5.24
C THR A 140 16.69 -6.34 6.64
N ASP A 141 15.77 -5.56 7.20
CA ASP A 141 15.85 -5.27 8.62
C ASP A 141 15.45 -6.52 9.45
N ALA A 142 15.76 -6.49 10.74
CA ALA A 142 15.48 -7.62 11.65
C ALA A 142 14.00 -7.73 12.04
N THR A 143 13.11 -6.96 11.41
CA THR A 143 11.73 -6.79 11.82
C THR A 143 10.77 -7.51 10.86
N GLU A 144 9.76 -8.15 11.40
CA GLU A 144 8.68 -8.75 10.63
C GLU A 144 7.68 -7.68 10.17
N TYR A 145 7.09 -7.89 9.00
CA TYR A 145 6.15 -6.97 8.37
C TYR A 145 4.81 -7.66 8.08
N ALA A 146 3.76 -6.82 8.04
CA ALA A 146 2.43 -7.25 7.66
C ALA A 146 1.74 -6.16 6.82
N TRP A 147 0.81 -6.58 6.00
CA TRP A 147 -0.21 -5.69 5.46
C TRP A 147 -1.34 -5.54 6.48
N PHE A 148 -1.66 -4.31 6.79
CA PHE A 148 -2.83 -3.91 7.57
C PHE A 148 -3.87 -3.39 6.60
N VAL A 149 -5.04 -4.03 6.55
CA VAL A 149 -6.09 -3.72 5.58
C VAL A 149 -7.37 -3.34 6.29
N TRP A 150 -7.92 -2.22 5.94
CA TRP A 150 -9.23 -1.74 6.37
C TRP A 150 -10.17 -1.79 5.16
N PRO A 151 -10.95 -2.86 4.99
CA PRO A 151 -11.99 -2.91 3.97
C PRO A 151 -13.12 -1.97 4.39
N ASP A 152 -13.63 -1.17 3.47
CA ASP A 152 -14.78 -0.27 3.64
C ASP A 152 -14.59 0.94 4.60
N GLY A 153 -13.38 1.24 5.06
CA GLY A 153 -13.10 2.37 5.96
C GLY A 153 -13.91 2.39 7.27
N LEU A 154 -14.62 1.28 7.58
CA LEU A 154 -15.60 1.22 8.66
C LEU A 154 -14.97 1.07 10.03
N LYS A 155 -15.69 1.56 11.05
CA LYS A 155 -15.38 1.26 12.45
C LYS A 155 -15.52 -0.23 12.70
N ARG A 156 -14.42 -0.87 13.07
CA ARG A 156 -14.37 -2.31 13.35
C ARG A 156 -13.66 -2.56 14.67
N ARG A 157 -14.26 -3.38 15.53
CA ARG A 157 -13.65 -3.80 16.79
C ARG A 157 -12.75 -5.03 16.64
N PHE A 158 -12.96 -5.82 15.58
CA PHE A 158 -12.22 -7.06 15.32
C PHE A 158 -11.77 -7.11 13.86
N GLY A 159 -10.53 -7.50 13.66
CA GLY A 159 -9.94 -7.79 12.36
C GLY A 159 -9.63 -9.28 12.21
N ARG A 160 -9.42 -9.73 10.98
CA ARG A 160 -8.94 -11.08 10.67
C ARG A 160 -7.42 -11.10 10.65
N THR A 161 -6.83 -12.24 10.94
CA THR A 161 -5.38 -12.45 10.80
C THR A 161 -5.12 -13.66 9.91
N ALA A 162 -4.23 -13.50 8.94
CA ALA A 162 -3.78 -14.57 8.06
C ALA A 162 -2.28 -14.44 7.77
N MET A 163 -1.64 -15.58 7.44
CA MET A 163 -0.31 -15.60 6.84
C MET A 163 -0.48 -15.59 5.32
N LEU A 164 0.28 -14.75 4.62
CA LEU A 164 0.31 -14.75 3.17
C LEU A 164 1.10 -15.93 2.64
N ASP A 165 0.68 -16.46 1.50
CA ASP A 165 1.45 -17.48 0.81
C ASP A 165 2.76 -16.92 0.23
N LEU A 166 3.74 -17.80 0.10
CA LEU A 166 4.93 -17.48 -0.68
C LEU A 166 4.53 -17.29 -2.15
N PRO A 167 5.12 -16.32 -2.86
CA PRO A 167 4.93 -16.18 -4.29
C PRO A 167 5.23 -17.53 -4.96
N ARG A 168 4.30 -18.03 -5.79
CA ARG A 168 4.57 -19.20 -6.60
C ARG A 168 5.76 -18.90 -7.51
N GLN A 169 6.82 -19.70 -7.44
CA GLN A 169 7.88 -19.64 -8.43
C GLN A 169 7.22 -19.97 -9.78
N ARG A 170 7.20 -19.02 -10.71
CA ARG A 170 6.88 -19.35 -12.09
C ARG A 170 7.97 -20.30 -12.56
N ASN A 171 7.63 -21.55 -12.80
CA ASN A 171 8.50 -22.46 -13.51
C ASN A 171 8.69 -21.90 -14.92
N LEU A 172 9.86 -21.33 -15.19
CA LEU A 172 10.26 -20.83 -16.51
C LEU A 172 10.38 -21.94 -17.55
N PHE A 173 10.08 -23.19 -17.18
CA PHE A 173 10.24 -24.38 -18.02
C PHE A 173 8.95 -24.92 -18.62
N GLU A 174 7.78 -24.33 -18.41
CA GLU A 174 6.51 -24.79 -19.00
C GLU A 174 6.13 -24.07 -20.31
N ALA A 175 7.06 -23.37 -20.95
CA ALA A 175 6.82 -22.72 -22.24
C ALA A 175 7.59 -23.41 -23.37
N SER A 176 7.59 -24.76 -23.44
CA SER A 176 8.12 -25.52 -24.55
C SER A 176 7.49 -26.92 -24.55
N SER A 177 6.27 -27.00 -25.03
CA SER A 177 5.64 -28.23 -25.54
C SER A 177 4.53 -27.85 -26.51
#